data_6db52ad7607106aa0ad31c110b1ad802
#
_entry.id   6db52ad7607106aa0ad31c110b1ad802
#
_cell.length_a   1.000
_cell.length_b   1.000
_cell.length_c   1.000
_cell.angle_alpha   90.00
_cell.angle_beta   90.00
_cell.angle_gamma   90.00
#
_symmetry.space_group_name_H-M   'P 1'
#
loop_
_entity.id
_entity.type
_entity.pdbx_description
1 polymer ?
#
loop_
_entity_poly.entity_id
_entity_poly.type
_entity_poly.pdbx_seq_one_letter_code
_entity_poly.pdbx_strand_id
1 'polypeptide(L)'
;MIAMAVAMGIGRFVYTPILPGMMDELHLSPAEAGWIASANYLGYLVGALVAAGGWAQGRERKLTLTSLAANALLAGLMGFCATTHAFVIIRFLAGMASAFVMVFMSSIVFARLAEDRREDLQSLHFGGVGLGIAASAAMMAVLVSGHYGWAAGWFWSGAISLCGLGAVALMIGGAPATSARAIERDPRDRGAAAGG
;
A
#
# COMPACT_ATOMS: atom_id res chain seq x y z
N MET A 1 4.91 -9.34 2.55
CA MET A 1 5.82 -8.45 3.29
C MET A 1 6.19 -7.18 2.53
N ILE A 2 6.92 -7.21 1.40
CA ILE A 2 7.44 -5.99 0.71
C ILE A 2 6.32 -5.00 0.37
N ALA A 3 5.22 -5.44 -0.23
CA ALA A 3 4.09 -4.56 -0.55
C ALA A 3 3.51 -3.86 0.69
N MET A 4 3.43 -4.56 1.81
CA MET A 4 2.96 -3.99 3.08
C MET A 4 3.96 -3.02 3.69
N ALA A 5 5.26 -3.32 3.62
CA ALA A 5 6.31 -2.40 4.07
C ALA A 5 6.27 -1.08 3.27
N VAL A 6 6.10 -1.17 1.96
CA VAL A 6 6.05 -0.01 1.06
C VAL A 6 4.75 0.79 1.25
N ALA A 7 3.58 0.15 1.11
CA ALA A 7 2.31 0.87 1.09
C ALA A 7 1.89 1.39 2.46
N MET A 8 2.09 0.58 3.50
CA MET A 8 1.69 0.93 4.86
C MET A 8 2.86 1.51 5.64
N GLY A 9 3.99 0.79 5.72
CA GLY A 9 5.12 1.22 6.52
C GLY A 9 5.71 2.54 6.03
N ILE A 10 6.05 2.65 4.76
CA ILE A 10 6.60 3.88 4.18
C ILE A 10 5.45 4.82 3.75
N GLY A 11 4.60 4.41 2.83
CA GLY A 11 3.61 5.30 2.21
C GLY A 11 2.67 5.98 3.19
N ARG A 12 2.27 5.29 4.26
CA ARG A 12 1.36 5.83 5.26
C ARG A 12 2.07 6.43 6.47
N PHE A 13 3.02 5.71 7.06
CA PHE A 13 3.57 6.05 8.35
C PHE A 13 4.83 6.92 8.31
N VAL A 14 5.48 7.11 7.16
CA VAL A 14 6.64 8.00 7.04
C VAL A 14 6.32 9.47 7.35
N TYR A 15 5.06 9.87 7.26
CA TYR A 15 4.61 11.21 7.65
C TYR A 15 5.02 11.55 9.08
N THR A 16 4.90 10.60 10.01
CA THR A 16 5.21 10.82 11.42
C THR A 16 6.65 11.28 11.66
N PRO A 17 7.69 10.61 11.17
CA PRO A 17 9.05 11.07 11.35
C PRO A 17 9.44 12.29 10.47
N ILE A 18 8.72 12.58 9.38
CA ILE A 18 8.95 13.78 8.56
C ILE A 18 8.27 15.02 9.17
N LEU A 19 7.15 14.84 9.87
CA LEU A 19 6.30 15.93 10.36
C LEU A 19 7.03 17.02 11.15
N PRO A 20 7.96 16.72 12.09
CA PRO A 20 8.66 17.78 12.81
C PRO A 20 9.38 18.75 11.88
N GLY A 21 10.10 18.25 10.88
CA GLY A 21 10.78 19.08 9.87
C GLY A 21 9.79 19.90 9.03
N MET A 22 8.64 19.32 8.66
CA MET A 22 7.59 20.07 7.94
C MET A 22 7.01 21.21 8.80
N MET A 23 6.77 20.96 10.08
CA MET A 23 6.23 21.98 11.01
C MET A 23 7.22 23.12 11.20
N ASP A 24 8.50 22.81 11.31
CA ASP A 24 9.56 23.80 11.53
C ASP A 24 9.81 24.67 10.27
N GLU A 25 10.04 24.04 9.12
CA GLU A 25 10.40 24.74 7.88
C GLU A 25 9.20 25.40 7.18
N LEU A 26 8.00 24.82 7.25
CA LEU A 26 6.79 25.34 6.61
C LEU A 26 5.88 26.14 7.58
N HIS A 27 6.28 26.26 8.85
CA HIS A 27 5.52 26.91 9.90
C HIS A 27 4.09 26.37 10.05
N LEU A 28 3.92 25.04 9.90
CA LEU A 28 2.63 24.38 10.02
C LEU A 28 2.16 24.39 11.47
N SER A 29 0.93 24.83 11.69
CA SER A 29 0.29 24.70 13.00
C SER A 29 -0.02 23.24 13.34
N PRO A 30 -0.15 22.89 14.64
CA PRO A 30 -0.59 21.56 15.05
C PRO A 30 -1.94 21.14 14.46
N ALA A 31 -2.85 22.11 14.24
CA ALA A 31 -4.14 21.86 13.62
C ALA A 31 -3.99 21.45 12.16
N GLU A 32 -3.17 22.13 11.37
CA GLU A 32 -2.89 21.78 9.96
C GLU A 32 -2.21 20.42 9.86
N ALA A 33 -1.23 20.13 10.71
CA ALA A 33 -0.60 18.82 10.80
C ALA A 33 -1.64 17.72 11.09
N GLY A 34 -2.60 18.00 11.99
CA GLY A 34 -3.73 17.11 12.28
C GLY A 34 -4.66 16.90 11.08
N TRP A 35 -4.99 17.95 10.32
CA TRP A 35 -5.80 17.84 9.10
C TRP A 35 -5.12 16.97 8.04
N ILE A 36 -3.83 17.16 7.81
CA ILE A 36 -3.03 16.38 6.86
C ILE A 36 -3.02 14.89 7.26
N ALA A 37 -2.83 14.59 8.54
CA ALA A 37 -2.89 13.22 9.05
C ALA A 37 -4.29 12.61 8.89
N SER A 38 -5.33 13.33 9.29
CA SER A 38 -6.73 12.90 9.24
C SER A 38 -7.18 12.63 7.81
N ALA A 39 -6.73 13.41 6.84
CA ALA A 39 -7.02 13.18 5.42
C ALA A 39 -6.53 11.81 4.95
N ASN A 40 -5.36 11.36 5.39
CA ASN A 40 -4.87 10.02 5.05
C ASN A 40 -5.73 8.92 5.66
N TYR A 41 -6.18 9.06 6.91
CA TYR A 41 -7.08 8.10 7.55
C TYR A 41 -8.44 8.05 6.86
N LEU A 42 -9.00 9.21 6.51
CA LEU A 42 -10.26 9.30 5.78
C LEU A 42 -10.14 8.66 4.38
N GLY A 43 -9.08 8.97 3.65
CA GLY A 43 -8.79 8.36 2.36
C GLY A 43 -8.68 6.83 2.46
N TYR A 44 -8.00 6.33 3.49
CA TYR A 44 -7.90 4.90 3.73
C TYR A 44 -9.27 4.27 4.02
N LEU A 45 -10.10 4.89 4.83
CA LEU A 45 -11.46 4.41 5.13
C LEU A 45 -12.30 4.34 3.84
N VAL A 46 -12.32 5.42 3.07
CA VAL A 46 -13.04 5.46 1.79
C VAL A 46 -12.50 4.39 0.83
N GLY A 47 -11.18 4.27 0.70
CA GLY A 47 -10.55 3.26 -0.13
C GLY A 47 -10.89 1.83 0.28
N ALA A 48 -10.91 1.53 1.59
CA ALA A 48 -11.29 0.22 2.11
C ALA A 48 -12.76 -0.12 1.82
N LEU A 49 -13.67 0.84 2.00
CA LEU A 49 -15.09 0.67 1.66
C LEU A 49 -15.30 0.43 0.16
N VAL A 50 -14.62 1.19 -0.68
CA VAL A 50 -14.66 0.98 -2.14
C VAL A 50 -14.10 -0.38 -2.52
N ALA A 51 -12.98 -0.80 -1.92
CA ALA A 51 -12.38 -2.11 -2.19
C ALA A 51 -13.29 -3.28 -1.79
N ALA A 52 -14.09 -3.12 -0.72
CA ALA A 52 -15.01 -4.15 -0.24
C ALA A 52 -16.20 -4.43 -1.21
N GLY A 53 -16.45 -3.57 -2.19
CA GLY A 53 -17.58 -3.68 -3.11
C GLY A 53 -17.53 -4.82 -4.14
N GLY A 54 -16.52 -5.69 -4.12
CA GLY A 54 -16.46 -6.90 -4.96
C GLY A 54 -16.14 -6.67 -6.45
N TRP A 55 -16.06 -5.41 -6.90
CA TRP A 55 -15.83 -5.04 -8.32
C TRP A 55 -14.43 -5.38 -8.86
N ALA A 56 -13.51 -5.71 -7.97
CA ALA A 56 -12.10 -5.90 -8.26
C ALA A 56 -11.75 -7.37 -8.59
N GLN A 57 -12.71 -8.29 -8.52
CA GLN A 57 -12.47 -9.73 -8.71
C GLN A 57 -11.74 -10.03 -10.03
N GLY A 58 -10.66 -10.81 -9.94
CA GLY A 58 -9.78 -11.15 -11.06
C GLY A 58 -8.84 -10.02 -11.52
N ARG A 59 -8.90 -8.84 -10.89
CA ARG A 59 -8.09 -7.66 -11.22
C ARG A 59 -7.17 -7.21 -10.08
N GLU A 60 -7.16 -7.98 -8.97
CA GLU A 60 -6.48 -7.63 -7.72
C GLU A 60 -4.99 -7.33 -7.94
N ARG A 61 -4.32 -8.14 -8.77
CA ARG A 61 -2.91 -7.92 -9.12
C ARG A 61 -2.68 -6.56 -9.78
N LYS A 62 -3.48 -6.23 -10.79
CA LYS A 62 -3.36 -4.96 -11.52
C LYS A 62 -3.63 -3.79 -10.57
N LEU A 63 -4.68 -3.89 -9.77
CA LEU A 63 -5.06 -2.86 -8.81
C LEU A 63 -3.99 -2.68 -7.72
N THR A 64 -3.41 -3.75 -7.20
CA THR A 64 -2.29 -3.68 -6.26
C THR A 64 -1.10 -2.92 -6.85
N LEU A 65 -0.66 -3.28 -8.06
CA LEU A 65 0.49 -2.65 -8.69
C LEU A 65 0.24 -1.19 -9.04
N THR A 66 -0.93 -0.85 -9.58
CA THR A 66 -1.29 0.55 -9.87
C THR A 66 -1.39 1.38 -8.59
N SER A 67 -1.92 0.81 -7.52
CA SER A 67 -2.01 1.49 -6.22
C SER A 67 -0.65 1.66 -5.55
N LEU A 68 0.27 0.70 -5.68
CA LEU A 68 1.65 0.86 -5.23
C LEU A 68 2.37 1.97 -6.01
N ALA A 69 2.19 2.01 -7.34
CA ALA A 69 2.74 3.07 -8.18
C ALA A 69 2.18 4.44 -7.79
N ALA A 70 0.86 4.54 -7.61
CA ALA A 70 0.22 5.77 -7.16
C ALA A 70 0.76 6.22 -5.79
N ASN A 71 0.93 5.29 -4.85
CA ASN A 71 1.47 5.59 -3.52
C ASN A 71 2.90 6.13 -3.58
N ALA A 72 3.76 5.53 -4.41
CA ALA A 72 5.13 5.99 -4.61
C ALA A 72 5.20 7.39 -5.24
N LEU A 73 4.37 7.63 -6.27
CA LEU A 73 4.29 8.94 -6.93
C LEU A 73 3.74 10.02 -6.00
N LEU A 74 2.68 9.71 -5.25
CA LEU A 74 2.09 10.63 -4.27
C LEU A 74 3.07 10.97 -3.13
N ALA A 75 3.87 9.99 -2.68
CA ALA A 75 4.94 10.25 -1.71
C ALA A 75 5.98 11.23 -2.28
N GLY A 76 6.47 11.01 -3.50
CA GLY A 76 7.39 11.93 -4.16
C GLY A 76 6.78 13.33 -4.35
N LEU A 77 5.50 13.39 -4.73
CA LEU A 77 4.78 14.65 -4.95
C LEU A 77 4.66 15.51 -3.69
N MET A 78 4.57 14.89 -2.50
CA MET A 78 4.60 15.61 -1.22
C MET A 78 5.83 16.52 -1.09
N GLY A 79 6.99 16.10 -1.60
CA GLY A 79 8.23 16.88 -1.51
C GLY A 79 8.27 18.14 -2.39
N PHE A 80 7.37 18.26 -3.37
CA PHE A 80 7.25 19.43 -4.24
C PHE A 80 6.19 20.45 -3.79
N CYS A 81 5.33 20.08 -2.85
CA CYS A 81 4.24 20.93 -2.39
C CYS A 81 4.67 21.74 -1.16
N ALA A 82 4.05 22.91 -0.98
CA ALA A 82 4.28 23.79 0.15
C ALA A 82 2.96 24.29 0.81
N THR A 83 1.79 23.83 0.36
CA THR A 83 0.50 24.30 0.86
C THR A 83 -0.26 23.19 1.59
N THR A 84 -0.89 23.54 2.70
CA THR A 84 -1.69 22.60 3.51
C THR A 84 -2.78 21.91 2.68
N HIS A 85 -3.45 22.62 1.77
CA HIS A 85 -4.49 22.04 0.91
C HIS A 85 -3.92 20.96 -0.03
N ALA A 86 -2.76 21.20 -0.64
CA ALA A 86 -2.11 20.19 -1.49
C ALA A 86 -1.74 18.96 -0.67
N PHE A 87 -1.18 19.13 0.52
CA PHE A 87 -0.87 18.01 1.41
C PHE A 87 -2.09 17.20 1.79
N VAL A 88 -3.20 17.85 2.13
CA VAL A 88 -4.47 17.19 2.47
C VAL A 88 -4.97 16.33 1.30
N ILE A 89 -5.01 16.87 0.09
CA ILE A 89 -5.45 16.13 -1.11
C ILE A 89 -4.53 14.95 -1.40
N ILE A 90 -3.21 15.16 -1.42
CA ILE A 90 -2.25 14.10 -1.69
C ILE A 90 -2.33 13.00 -0.63
N ARG A 91 -2.43 13.36 0.64
CA ARG A 91 -2.55 12.41 1.74
C ARG A 91 -3.85 11.62 1.70
N PHE A 92 -4.97 12.24 1.31
CA PHE A 92 -6.22 11.53 1.08
C PHE A 92 -6.08 10.47 -0.01
N LEU A 93 -5.54 10.84 -1.17
CA LEU A 93 -5.31 9.91 -2.29
C LEU A 93 -4.30 8.80 -1.93
N ALA A 94 -3.24 9.13 -1.21
CA ALA A 94 -2.27 8.15 -0.72
C ALA A 94 -2.91 7.17 0.27
N GLY A 95 -3.82 7.65 1.13
CA GLY A 95 -4.62 6.81 2.02
C GLY A 95 -5.46 5.79 1.24
N MET A 96 -6.20 6.25 0.20
CA MET A 96 -6.98 5.36 -0.68
C MET A 96 -6.10 4.31 -1.37
N ALA A 97 -4.98 4.74 -1.93
CA ALA A 97 -4.04 3.83 -2.58
C ALA A 97 -3.50 2.77 -1.59
N SER A 98 -3.17 3.18 -0.37
CA SER A 98 -2.72 2.27 0.69
C SER A 98 -3.80 1.23 1.07
N ALA A 99 -5.07 1.64 1.12
CA ALA A 99 -6.19 0.74 1.39
C ALA A 99 -6.34 -0.31 0.29
N PHE A 100 -6.26 0.09 -0.97
CA PHE A 100 -6.32 -0.84 -2.10
C PHE A 100 -5.17 -1.87 -2.06
N VAL A 101 -3.94 -1.43 -1.77
CA VAL A 101 -2.82 -2.37 -1.59
C VAL A 101 -3.10 -3.32 -0.44
N MET A 102 -3.55 -2.81 0.71
CA MET A 102 -3.86 -3.62 1.89
C MET A 102 -4.88 -4.71 1.56
N VAL A 103 -6.01 -4.35 0.97
CA VAL A 103 -7.12 -5.28 0.70
C VAL A 103 -6.74 -6.27 -0.39
N PHE A 104 -6.28 -5.79 -1.55
CA PHE A 104 -6.06 -6.67 -2.70
C PHE A 104 -4.80 -7.54 -2.54
N MET A 105 -3.72 -7.00 -1.95
CA MET A 105 -2.53 -7.80 -1.70
C MET A 105 -2.76 -8.86 -0.64
N SER A 106 -3.51 -8.53 0.42
CA SER A 106 -3.88 -9.53 1.44
C SER A 106 -4.76 -10.63 0.85
N SER A 107 -5.72 -10.29 -0.01
CA SER A 107 -6.53 -11.27 -0.72
C SER A 107 -5.67 -12.23 -1.55
N ILE A 108 -4.72 -11.72 -2.34
CA ILE A 108 -3.81 -12.54 -3.15
C ILE A 108 -2.94 -13.46 -2.26
N VAL A 109 -2.38 -12.89 -1.19
CA VAL A 109 -1.47 -13.65 -0.31
C VAL A 109 -2.24 -14.72 0.45
N PHE A 110 -3.40 -14.39 1.01
CA PHE A 110 -4.18 -15.35 1.82
C PHE A 110 -4.74 -16.48 0.97
N ALA A 111 -5.18 -16.20 -0.25
CA ALA A 111 -5.60 -17.25 -1.19
C ALA A 111 -4.47 -18.27 -1.43
N ARG A 112 -3.25 -17.78 -1.68
CA ARG A 112 -2.08 -18.66 -1.88
C ARG A 112 -1.66 -19.42 -0.64
N LEU A 113 -1.65 -18.76 0.53
CA LEU A 113 -1.30 -19.43 1.78
C LEU A 113 -2.32 -20.53 2.14
N ALA A 114 -3.60 -20.33 1.82
CA ALA A 114 -4.63 -21.35 1.99
C ALA A 114 -4.42 -22.54 1.04
N GLU A 115 -4.10 -22.29 -0.24
CA GLU A 115 -3.76 -23.33 -1.22
C GLU A 115 -2.57 -24.17 -0.75
N ASP A 116 -1.52 -23.53 -0.19
CA ASP A 116 -0.30 -24.17 0.28
C ASP A 116 -0.43 -24.72 1.73
N ARG A 117 -1.57 -24.55 2.38
CA ARG A 117 -1.81 -24.88 3.82
C ARG A 117 -0.80 -24.24 4.78
N ARG A 118 -0.39 -23.00 4.48
CA ARG A 118 0.61 -22.22 5.22
C ARG A 118 0.00 -20.96 5.83
N GLU A 119 -1.18 -21.08 6.42
CA GLU A 119 -1.90 -19.97 7.06
C GLU A 119 -1.13 -19.34 8.24
N ASP A 120 -0.21 -20.10 8.84
CA ASP A 120 0.74 -19.66 9.85
C ASP A 120 1.59 -18.46 9.42
N LEU A 121 1.81 -18.27 8.10
CA LEU A 121 2.59 -17.18 7.54
C LEU A 121 1.81 -15.87 7.33
N GLN A 122 0.52 -15.81 7.65
CA GLN A 122 -0.26 -14.57 7.52
C GLN A 122 0.30 -13.43 8.39
N SER A 123 0.74 -13.74 9.61
CA SER A 123 1.38 -12.77 10.51
C SER A 123 2.65 -12.15 9.91
N LEU A 124 3.44 -12.94 9.16
CA LEU A 124 4.62 -12.48 8.47
C LEU A 124 4.30 -11.46 7.36
N HIS A 125 3.14 -11.61 6.70
CA HIS A 125 2.68 -10.65 5.71
C HIS A 125 2.51 -9.25 6.33
N PHE A 126 1.86 -9.16 7.49
CA PHE A 126 1.66 -7.90 8.20
C PHE A 126 2.92 -7.40 8.92
N GLY A 127 3.86 -8.28 9.28
CA GLY A 127 5.17 -7.91 9.81
C GLY A 127 5.94 -6.94 8.90
N GLY A 128 5.64 -6.94 7.60
CA GLY A 128 6.15 -5.97 6.64
C GLY A 128 5.84 -4.53 7.01
N VAL A 129 4.69 -4.24 7.63
CA VAL A 129 4.32 -2.88 8.08
C VAL A 129 5.33 -2.37 9.10
N GLY A 130 5.62 -3.18 10.13
CA GLY A 130 6.59 -2.82 11.16
C GLY A 130 7.99 -2.60 10.59
N LEU A 131 8.44 -3.44 9.67
CA LEU A 131 9.72 -3.25 8.97
C LEU A 131 9.76 -1.95 8.18
N GLY A 132 8.68 -1.61 7.48
CA GLY A 132 8.58 -0.36 6.73
C GLY A 132 8.58 0.88 7.66
N ILE A 133 7.92 0.81 8.81
CA ILE A 133 7.96 1.88 9.83
C ILE A 133 9.39 2.04 10.36
N ALA A 134 10.05 0.95 10.75
CA ALA A 134 11.42 0.99 11.24
C ALA A 134 12.39 1.54 10.18
N ALA A 135 12.26 1.10 8.93
CA ALA A 135 13.06 1.60 7.82
C ALA A 135 12.86 3.11 7.58
N SER A 136 11.60 3.59 7.62
CA SER A 136 11.31 5.01 7.46
C SER A 136 11.86 5.86 8.61
N ALA A 137 11.79 5.37 9.84
CA ALA A 137 12.38 6.05 10.99
C ALA A 137 13.90 6.11 10.90
N ALA A 138 14.55 5.00 10.53
CA ALA A 138 16.01 4.94 10.34
C ALA A 138 16.46 5.86 9.20
N MET A 139 15.74 5.87 8.07
CA MET A 139 15.99 6.79 6.96
C MET A 139 15.95 8.25 7.42
N MET A 140 14.89 8.62 8.15
CA MET A 140 14.77 10.00 8.65
C MET A 140 15.84 10.36 9.66
N ALA A 141 16.26 9.44 10.53
CA ALA A 141 17.38 9.68 11.45
C ALA A 141 18.67 10.02 10.69
N VAL A 142 18.96 9.30 9.59
CA VAL A 142 20.12 9.59 8.73
C VAL A 142 19.96 10.95 8.02
N LEU A 143 18.78 11.26 7.47
CA LEU A 143 18.56 12.52 6.76
C LEU A 143 18.68 13.73 7.73
N VAL A 144 18.11 13.63 8.92
CA VAL A 144 18.20 14.68 9.94
C VAL A 144 19.65 14.89 10.39
N SER A 145 20.41 13.82 10.64
CA SER A 145 21.83 13.91 11.00
C SER A 145 22.68 14.52 9.88
N GLY A 146 22.27 14.33 8.61
CA GLY A 146 22.91 14.93 7.44
C GLY A 146 22.42 16.35 7.13
N HIS A 147 21.59 16.96 7.98
CA HIS A 147 20.99 18.29 7.78
C HIS A 147 20.17 18.44 6.49
N TYR A 148 19.56 17.35 6.01
CA TYR A 148 18.63 17.41 4.88
C TYR A 148 17.25 17.91 5.34
N GLY A 149 16.63 18.78 4.54
CA GLY A 149 15.28 19.28 4.80
C GLY A 149 14.20 18.20 4.69
N TRP A 150 13.01 18.50 5.19
CA TRP A 150 11.84 17.60 5.21
C TRP A 150 11.49 17.00 3.85
N ALA A 151 11.66 17.77 2.75
CA ALA A 151 11.34 17.33 1.40
C ALA A 151 12.18 16.12 0.97
N ALA A 152 13.43 16.02 1.42
CA ALA A 152 14.28 14.86 1.15
C ALA A 152 13.66 13.55 1.69
N GLY A 153 13.02 13.60 2.85
CA GLY A 153 12.30 12.45 3.41
C GLY A 153 11.22 11.92 2.47
N TRP A 154 10.47 12.79 1.82
CA TRP A 154 9.45 12.42 0.85
C TRP A 154 10.03 11.88 -0.45
N PHE A 155 11.09 12.50 -0.99
CA PHE A 155 11.74 12.02 -2.20
C PHE A 155 12.35 10.63 -2.01
N TRP A 156 13.04 10.40 -0.91
CA TRP A 156 13.59 9.08 -0.58
C TRP A 156 12.49 8.05 -0.36
N SER A 157 11.39 8.43 0.30
CA SER A 157 10.23 7.55 0.48
C SER A 157 9.62 7.15 -0.86
N GLY A 158 9.46 8.08 -1.79
CA GLY A 158 9.00 7.81 -3.15
C GLY A 158 9.95 6.87 -3.90
N ALA A 159 11.26 7.14 -3.86
CA ALA A 159 12.28 6.30 -4.52
C ALA A 159 12.30 4.88 -3.98
N ILE A 160 12.31 4.69 -2.66
CA ILE A 160 12.27 3.36 -2.03
C ILE A 160 10.97 2.64 -2.39
N SER A 161 9.84 3.36 -2.43
CA SER A 161 8.55 2.81 -2.82
C SER A 161 8.54 2.35 -4.28
N LEU A 162 9.19 3.05 -5.19
CA LEU A 162 9.36 2.62 -6.59
C LEU A 162 10.23 1.36 -6.71
N CYS A 163 11.31 1.28 -5.95
CA CYS A 163 12.13 0.05 -5.87
C CYS A 163 11.30 -1.13 -5.35
N GLY A 164 10.52 -0.90 -4.30
CA GLY A 164 9.63 -1.90 -3.73
C GLY A 164 8.52 -2.33 -4.71
N LEU A 165 7.96 -1.41 -5.49
CA LEU A 165 7.03 -1.72 -6.58
C LEU A 165 7.67 -2.67 -7.61
N GLY A 166 8.91 -2.39 -8.03
CA GLY A 166 9.65 -3.27 -8.94
C GLY A 166 9.81 -4.68 -8.39
N ALA A 167 10.25 -4.80 -7.12
CA ALA A 167 10.37 -6.08 -6.45
C ALA A 167 9.04 -6.85 -6.38
N VAL A 168 7.94 -6.17 -6.00
CA VAL A 168 6.61 -6.79 -5.94
C VAL A 168 6.12 -7.20 -7.32
N ALA A 169 6.34 -6.38 -8.36
CA ALA A 169 5.93 -6.70 -9.73
C ALA A 169 6.62 -7.97 -10.26
N LEU A 170 7.91 -8.15 -9.96
CA LEU A 170 8.67 -9.34 -10.31
C LEU A 170 8.16 -10.58 -9.56
N MET A 171 7.90 -10.46 -8.26
CA MET A 171 7.43 -11.58 -7.43
C MET A 171 6.02 -12.04 -7.80
N ILE A 172 5.11 -11.13 -8.10
CA ILE A 172 3.73 -11.46 -8.50
C ILE A 172 3.68 -11.88 -9.98
N GLY A 173 4.67 -11.51 -10.80
CA GLY A 173 4.75 -11.83 -12.23
C GLY A 173 4.95 -13.30 -12.55
N GLY A 174 5.51 -14.09 -11.62
CA GLY A 174 5.87 -15.50 -11.83
C GLY A 174 4.76 -16.51 -11.57
N ALA A 175 3.52 -16.10 -11.28
CA ALA A 175 2.46 -17.04 -10.96
C ALA A 175 1.48 -17.23 -12.13
N PRO A 176 1.32 -18.46 -12.67
CA PRO A 176 0.34 -18.73 -13.71
C PRO A 176 -1.08 -18.46 -13.21
N ALA A 177 -1.89 -17.83 -14.06
CA ALA A 177 -3.33 -17.66 -13.87
C ALA A 177 -4.04 -19.03 -14.07
N THR A 178 -3.86 -19.92 -13.10
CA THR A 178 -4.42 -21.27 -13.15
C THR A 178 -5.20 -21.51 -11.88
N SER A 179 -6.49 -21.24 -11.88
CA SER A 179 -7.46 -21.95 -11.02
C SER A 179 -8.92 -21.53 -11.25
N ALA A 180 -9.21 -20.40 -11.93
CA ALA A 180 -10.61 -20.04 -12.19
C ALA A 180 -11.26 -20.92 -13.29
N ARG A 181 -10.48 -21.72 -14.04
CA ARG A 181 -10.99 -22.60 -15.12
C ARG A 181 -11.17 -24.06 -14.73
N ALA A 182 -10.70 -24.48 -13.57
CA ALA A 182 -10.78 -25.89 -13.15
C ALA A 182 -12.13 -26.25 -12.52
N ILE A 183 -12.88 -25.29 -12.00
CA ILE A 183 -14.18 -25.55 -11.35
C ILE A 183 -15.33 -25.63 -12.36
N GLU A 184 -15.13 -25.15 -13.60
CA GLU A 184 -16.22 -25.09 -14.60
C GLU A 184 -16.26 -26.27 -15.59
N ARG A 185 -15.41 -27.28 -15.42
CA ARG A 185 -15.38 -28.42 -16.32
C ARG A 185 -15.19 -29.77 -15.63
N ASP A 186 -16.15 -30.22 -14.84
CA ASP A 186 -16.41 -31.64 -14.71
C ASP A 186 -17.68 -31.98 -15.54
N PRO A 187 -17.52 -32.55 -16.73
CA PRO A 187 -18.66 -32.99 -17.56
C PRO A 187 -19.42 -34.18 -16.99
N ARG A 188 -18.98 -34.75 -15.87
CA ARG A 188 -19.56 -35.97 -15.29
C ARG A 188 -20.83 -35.74 -14.50
N ASP A 189 -21.06 -34.51 -14.03
CA ASP A 189 -22.27 -34.19 -13.25
C ASP A 189 -23.52 -33.94 -14.11
N ARG A 190 -23.39 -33.81 -15.44
CA ARG A 190 -24.54 -33.65 -16.34
C ARG A 190 -25.19 -34.97 -16.77
N GLY A 191 -24.60 -36.11 -16.45
CA GLY A 191 -25.13 -37.43 -16.79
C GLY A 191 -26.06 -38.05 -15.78
N ALA A 192 -26.03 -37.56 -14.52
CA ALA A 192 -26.79 -38.15 -13.41
C ALA A 192 -28.21 -37.58 -13.23
N ALA A 193 -28.57 -36.49 -13.92
CA ALA A 193 -29.88 -35.84 -13.78
C ALA A 193 -30.86 -36.15 -14.93
N ALA A 194 -30.51 -37.05 -15.88
CA ALA A 194 -31.35 -37.39 -17.01
C ALA A 194 -31.81 -38.87 -17.05
N GLY A 195 -31.76 -39.56 -15.91
CA GLY A 195 -32.18 -40.96 -15.82
C GLY A 195 -32.81 -41.28 -14.48
N GLY A 196 -34.02 -40.78 -14.26
CA GLY A 196 -34.81 -41.12 -13.06
C GLY A 196 -36.23 -40.59 -13.25
#